data_40680e3d079eedaba742046222aded17
#
_entry.id   40680e3d079eedaba742046222aded17
#
_cell.length_a   1.000
_cell.length_b   1.000
_cell.length_c   1.000
_cell.angle_alpha   90.00
_cell.angle_beta   90.00
_cell.angle_gamma   90.00
#
_symmetry.space_group_name_H-M   'P 1'
#
loop_
_entity.id
_entity.type
_entity.pdbx_description
1 polymer ?
#
loop_
_entity_poly.entity_id
_entity_poly.type
_entity_poly.pdbx_seq_one_letter_code
_entity_poly.pdbx_strand_id
1 'polypeptide(L)'
;KKGKTPWNVLLSINPRTEQVSFSKGLDLGNDKGIVNISGEWIKATQKLNSPYTSYTRRGFSAGYSNTFRKVLRFDIGLTGNIGGMNTKDDPDAYTGEYTKVRDNVFRANTSLAWLLNKSWITNLKLDASVYYNDNKSHAHTPYSYASEQPAVHAEQEGYFIAGKLPYHFFADQIVDSKELDYAASLKYEWNRRFKNVTSNLKAGVQWKGTGNVGDGEYYQNPSLAPNGYRPRSYSAYPYMHNVSLYAEESLSVAVGSTMLRLMAGLRWENLFISGTQYDKLNTLSPRFNARWQLNENIAIRGGWGVTEKLPSYYVLYPRQEYRDIQTFGVSYNNNESAYVYYSQPYTLL
;
A
#
# COMPACT_ATOMS: atom_id res chain seq x y z
N LYS A 1 7.89 -27.28 14.47
CA LYS A 1 6.65 -27.91 14.98
C LYS A 1 5.59 -26.82 15.04
N LYS A 2 4.65 -26.80 14.11
CA LYS A 2 3.38 -26.07 14.26
C LYS A 2 2.54 -26.88 15.25
N GLY A 3 2.33 -26.39 16.43
CA GLY A 3 1.63 -27.11 17.47
C GLY A 3 1.13 -26.17 18.55
N LYS A 4 0.47 -26.74 19.51
CA LYS A 4 0.00 -26.07 20.74
C LYS A 4 1.16 -25.25 21.34
N THR A 5 1.03 -23.93 21.34
CA THR A 5 1.98 -23.05 22.05
C THR A 5 1.36 -22.63 23.40
N PRO A 6 2.15 -22.41 24.45
CA PRO A 6 1.67 -21.83 25.67
C PRO A 6 1.14 -20.41 25.42
N TRP A 7 0.44 -19.85 26.38
CA TRP A 7 0.19 -18.42 26.41
C TRP A 7 1.52 -17.70 26.46
N ASN A 8 1.69 -16.75 25.55
CA ASN A 8 2.79 -15.81 25.61
C ASN A 8 2.20 -14.43 25.90
N VAL A 9 2.62 -13.84 27.01
CA VAL A 9 2.17 -12.51 27.44
C VAL A 9 3.42 -11.66 27.59
N LEU A 10 3.44 -10.50 26.97
CA LEU A 10 4.48 -9.49 27.10
C LEU A 10 3.87 -8.25 27.72
N LEU A 11 4.48 -7.79 28.81
CA LEU A 11 4.24 -6.49 29.41
C LEU A 11 5.55 -5.71 29.33
N SER A 12 5.52 -4.55 28.71
CA SER A 12 6.69 -3.66 28.64
C SER A 12 6.26 -2.25 29.01
N ILE A 13 6.91 -1.69 30.00
CA ILE A 13 6.64 -0.33 30.48
C ILE A 13 7.97 0.40 30.59
N ASN A 14 8.04 1.52 29.92
CA ASN A 14 9.15 2.47 30.02
C ASN A 14 8.60 3.90 29.92
N PRO A 15 9.41 4.95 30.21
CA PRO A 15 8.92 6.32 30.22
C PRO A 15 8.28 6.83 28.92
N ARG A 16 8.49 6.13 27.79
CA ARG A 16 7.94 6.51 26.49
C ARG A 16 6.90 5.55 25.93
N THR A 17 6.86 4.31 26.44
CA THR A 17 6.05 3.26 25.83
C THR A 17 5.44 2.37 26.91
N GLU A 18 4.15 2.17 26.78
CA GLU A 18 3.38 1.15 27.49
C GLU A 18 2.90 0.15 26.45
N GLN A 19 3.22 -1.13 26.63
CA GLN A 19 2.85 -2.19 25.73
C GLN A 19 2.36 -3.41 26.47
N VAL A 20 1.24 -3.93 26.03
CA VAL A 20 0.71 -5.24 26.43
C VAL A 20 0.45 -6.05 25.19
N SER A 21 0.94 -7.26 25.14
CA SER A 21 0.58 -8.18 24.07
C SER A 21 0.38 -9.59 24.58
N PHE A 22 -0.46 -10.34 23.88
CA PHE A 22 -0.66 -11.75 24.14
C PHE A 22 -0.73 -12.54 22.84
N SER A 23 -0.34 -13.79 22.90
CA SER A 23 -0.53 -14.73 21.78
C SER A 23 -0.76 -16.14 22.26
N LYS A 24 -1.51 -16.91 21.47
CA LYS A 24 -1.85 -18.30 21.75
C LYS A 24 -1.99 -19.09 20.46
N GLY A 25 -1.37 -20.26 20.42
CA GLY A 25 -1.64 -21.29 19.43
C GLY A 25 -2.50 -22.39 20.04
N LEU A 26 -3.63 -22.69 19.45
CA LEU A 26 -4.59 -23.71 19.85
C LEU A 26 -4.55 -24.84 18.83
N ASP A 27 -4.13 -26.02 19.26
CA ASP A 27 -4.29 -27.24 18.48
C ASP A 27 -5.71 -27.79 18.73
N LEU A 28 -6.50 -27.86 17.68
CA LEU A 28 -7.90 -28.34 17.78
C LEU A 28 -8.00 -29.86 17.92
N GLY A 29 -6.87 -30.57 17.86
CA GLY A 29 -6.82 -32.02 17.96
C GLY A 29 -7.42 -32.75 16.76
N ASN A 30 -7.27 -34.07 16.70
CA ASN A 30 -7.91 -34.94 15.70
C ASN A 30 -7.77 -34.43 14.23
N ASP A 31 -6.59 -33.91 13.86
CA ASP A 31 -6.29 -33.33 12.53
C ASP A 31 -7.21 -32.17 12.11
N LYS A 32 -7.86 -31.49 13.07
CA LYS A 32 -8.74 -30.34 12.82
C LYS A 32 -7.97 -29.03 12.62
N GLY A 33 -6.64 -29.06 12.73
CA GLY A 33 -5.79 -27.92 12.46
C GLY A 33 -5.43 -27.08 13.69
N ILE A 34 -4.84 -25.92 13.43
CA ILE A 34 -4.29 -25.01 14.44
C ILE A 34 -4.91 -23.63 14.25
N VAL A 35 -5.40 -23.06 15.34
CA VAL A 35 -5.82 -21.67 15.41
C VAL A 35 -4.75 -20.88 16.16
N ASN A 36 -4.31 -19.75 15.59
CA ASN A 36 -3.45 -18.80 16.25
C ASN A 36 -4.21 -17.51 16.48
N ILE A 37 -4.12 -16.96 17.68
CA ILE A 37 -4.71 -15.66 18.02
C ILE A 37 -3.64 -14.80 18.70
N SER A 38 -3.65 -13.52 18.42
CA SER A 38 -2.85 -12.54 19.16
C SER A 38 -3.57 -11.21 19.27
N GLY A 39 -3.22 -10.48 20.30
CA GLY A 39 -3.64 -9.11 20.51
C GLY A 39 -2.51 -8.29 21.08
N GLU A 40 -2.49 -7.01 20.74
CA GLU A 40 -1.50 -6.05 21.19
C GLU A 40 -2.18 -4.70 21.46
N TRP A 41 -1.75 -4.07 22.51
CA TRP A 41 -2.02 -2.66 22.79
C TRP A 41 -0.71 -1.95 23.06
N ILE A 42 -0.50 -0.85 22.34
CA ILE A 42 0.66 0.03 22.50
C ILE A 42 0.15 1.45 22.67
N LYS A 43 0.71 2.14 23.65
CA LYS A 43 0.65 3.59 23.79
C LYS A 43 2.07 4.11 23.90
N ALA A 44 2.42 5.06 23.06
CA ALA A 44 3.76 5.64 23.03
C ALA A 44 3.70 7.16 22.96
N THR A 45 4.70 7.81 23.55
CA THR A 45 4.94 9.25 23.44
C THR A 45 6.23 9.49 22.66
N GLN A 46 6.21 10.47 21.76
CA GLN A 46 7.35 10.70 20.86
C GLN A 46 8.57 11.26 21.58
N LYS A 47 8.34 12.13 22.57
CA LYS A 47 9.39 12.77 23.37
C LYS A 47 9.05 12.68 24.86
N LEU A 48 10.07 12.48 25.70
CA LEU A 48 9.93 12.52 27.16
C LEU A 48 9.46 13.90 27.67
N ASN A 49 9.91 14.95 27.00
CA ASN A 49 9.66 16.33 27.39
C ASN A 49 8.39 16.92 26.75
N SER A 50 7.70 16.18 25.91
CA SER A 50 6.46 16.61 25.29
C SER A 50 5.41 15.49 25.36
N PRO A 51 4.64 15.43 26.45
CA PRO A 51 3.58 14.45 26.63
C PRO A 51 2.40 14.68 25.67
N TYR A 52 2.44 15.74 24.89
CA TYR A 52 1.37 16.19 24.01
C TYR A 52 1.27 15.39 22.72
N THR A 53 2.33 14.71 22.30
CA THR A 53 2.31 13.81 21.16
C THR A 53 2.20 12.37 21.61
N SER A 54 1.09 11.74 21.33
CA SER A 54 0.83 10.33 21.67
C SER A 54 0.44 9.53 20.46
N TYR A 55 0.93 8.30 20.42
CA TYR A 55 0.53 7.26 19.47
C TYR A 55 -0.14 6.13 20.23
N THR A 56 -1.27 5.67 19.74
CA THR A 56 -1.97 4.51 20.30
C THR A 56 -2.31 3.54 19.20
N ARG A 57 -2.02 2.26 19.40
CA ARG A 57 -2.37 1.19 18.49
C ARG A 57 -2.94 -0.01 19.23
N ARG A 58 -4.01 -0.57 18.70
CA ARG A 58 -4.58 -1.85 19.10
C ARG A 58 -4.47 -2.80 17.93
N GLY A 59 -3.63 -3.80 18.06
CA GLY A 59 -3.40 -4.82 17.05
C GLY A 59 -4.12 -6.11 17.42
N PHE A 60 -4.62 -6.82 16.42
CA PHE A 60 -5.12 -8.17 16.57
C PHE A 60 -4.72 -9.04 15.39
N SER A 61 -4.56 -10.33 15.63
CA SER A 61 -4.48 -11.30 14.55
C SER A 61 -5.23 -12.59 14.92
N ALA A 62 -5.82 -13.19 13.91
CA ALA A 62 -6.40 -14.52 13.98
C ALA A 62 -6.00 -15.30 12.73
N GLY A 63 -5.64 -16.57 12.90
CA GLY A 63 -5.25 -17.41 11.79
C GLY A 63 -5.67 -18.85 12.04
N TYR A 64 -6.08 -19.52 10.99
CA TYR A 64 -6.35 -20.95 11.00
C TYR A 64 -5.52 -21.62 9.91
N SER A 65 -4.95 -22.78 10.24
CA SER A 65 -4.14 -23.58 9.33
C SER A 65 -4.46 -25.05 9.52
N ASN A 66 -4.79 -25.73 8.43
CA ASN A 66 -5.02 -27.16 8.45
C ASN A 66 -4.48 -27.85 7.19
N THR A 67 -4.18 -29.15 7.31
CA THR A 67 -3.82 -30.00 6.19
C THR A 67 -4.73 -31.22 6.17
N PHE A 68 -5.75 -31.17 5.33
CA PHE A 68 -6.75 -32.23 5.18
C PHE A 68 -6.15 -33.41 4.40
N ARG A 69 -6.27 -34.60 4.96
CA ARG A 69 -5.83 -35.88 4.36
C ARG A 69 -4.38 -35.81 3.82
N LYS A 70 -3.51 -34.97 4.41
CA LYS A 70 -2.10 -34.73 3.97
C LYS A 70 -1.96 -34.27 2.52
N VAL A 71 -3.04 -33.86 1.86
CA VAL A 71 -3.08 -33.49 0.44
C VAL A 71 -3.50 -32.05 0.24
N LEU A 72 -4.45 -31.57 1.01
CA LEU A 72 -5.01 -30.23 0.87
C LEU A 72 -4.64 -29.39 2.08
N ARG A 73 -3.78 -28.38 1.89
CA ARG A 73 -3.44 -27.42 2.91
C ARG A 73 -4.25 -26.15 2.73
N PHE A 74 -4.92 -25.75 3.79
CA PHE A 74 -5.68 -24.51 3.88
C PHE A 74 -5.11 -23.63 4.98
N ASP A 75 -4.83 -22.38 4.64
CA ASP A 75 -4.41 -21.35 5.57
C ASP A 75 -5.30 -20.12 5.37
N ILE A 76 -5.84 -19.56 6.44
CA ILE A 76 -6.53 -18.27 6.44
C ILE A 76 -5.98 -17.42 7.57
N GLY A 77 -5.79 -16.15 7.31
CA GLY A 77 -5.29 -15.18 8.29
C GLY A 77 -6.06 -13.86 8.20
N LEU A 78 -6.32 -13.29 9.35
CA LEU A 78 -6.89 -11.97 9.53
C LEU A 78 -5.99 -11.19 10.47
N THR A 79 -5.60 -9.98 10.09
CA THR A 79 -4.85 -9.06 10.95
C THR A 79 -5.47 -7.68 10.87
N GLY A 80 -5.47 -6.97 11.97
CA GLY A 80 -5.94 -5.60 12.00
C GLY A 80 -5.18 -4.78 13.03
N ASN A 81 -5.02 -3.50 12.71
CA ASN A 81 -4.53 -2.49 13.62
C ASN A 81 -5.51 -1.34 13.61
N ILE A 82 -5.90 -0.87 14.80
CA ILE A 82 -6.76 0.28 15.01
C ILE A 82 -6.01 1.26 15.90
N GLY A 83 -5.85 2.49 15.45
CA GLY A 83 -5.14 3.48 16.24
C GLY A 83 -4.92 4.79 15.53
N GLY A 84 -3.85 5.44 15.92
CA GLY A 84 -3.46 6.70 15.34
C GLY A 84 -2.57 7.54 16.26
N MET A 85 -2.32 8.75 15.82
CA MET A 85 -1.49 9.72 16.50
C MET A 85 -2.32 10.94 16.90
N ASN A 86 -2.04 11.49 18.04
CA ASN A 86 -2.61 12.75 18.49
C ASN A 86 -1.47 13.65 18.94
N THR A 87 -1.27 14.72 18.21
CA THR A 87 -0.34 15.80 18.57
C THR A 87 -1.21 16.95 19.06
N LYS A 88 -1.12 17.26 20.34
CA LYS A 88 -1.74 18.44 20.93
C LYS A 88 -0.68 19.52 21.02
N ASP A 89 -1.13 20.75 21.02
CA ASP A 89 -0.27 21.87 21.34
C ASP A 89 0.24 21.78 22.80
N ASP A 90 1.44 22.28 22.99
CA ASP A 90 1.94 22.56 24.33
C ASP A 90 1.16 23.76 24.90
N PRO A 91 0.45 23.62 26.04
CA PRO A 91 -0.30 24.72 26.62
C PRO A 91 0.55 25.97 26.90
N ASP A 92 1.85 25.77 27.12
CA ASP A 92 2.78 26.87 27.37
C ASP A 92 3.24 27.55 26.08
N ALA A 93 3.04 26.93 24.91
CA ALA A 93 3.34 27.52 23.62
C ALA A 93 2.25 28.45 23.07
N TYR A 94 1.04 28.33 23.56
CA TYR A 94 -0.14 29.16 23.19
C TYR A 94 -0.44 29.20 21.68
N THR A 95 -0.05 28.21 20.91
CA THR A 95 -0.26 28.22 19.45
C THR A 95 -1.64 27.70 19.06
N GLY A 96 -2.26 26.86 19.87
CA GLY A 96 -3.54 26.23 19.60
C GLY A 96 -3.47 25.15 18.48
N GLU A 97 -2.29 24.81 18.01
CA GLU A 97 -2.08 23.85 16.94
C GLU A 97 -2.28 22.42 17.40
N TYR A 98 -2.95 21.60 16.59
CA TYR A 98 -3.00 20.17 16.80
C TYR A 98 -3.10 19.37 15.51
N THR A 99 -2.66 18.12 15.57
CA THR A 99 -2.86 17.14 14.50
C THR A 99 -3.40 15.84 15.09
N LYS A 100 -4.48 15.33 14.54
CA LYS A 100 -5.06 14.02 14.86
C LYS A 100 -4.98 13.13 13.65
N VAL A 101 -4.38 11.96 13.80
CA VAL A 101 -4.31 10.94 12.74
C VAL A 101 -5.03 9.69 13.20
N ARG A 102 -6.01 9.24 12.45
CA ARG A 102 -6.56 7.88 12.53
C ARG A 102 -5.80 7.02 11.51
N ASP A 103 -5.32 5.88 11.93
CA ASP A 103 -4.60 4.92 11.10
C ASP A 103 -5.08 3.51 11.41
N ASN A 104 -6.04 3.03 10.62
CA ASN A 104 -6.64 1.72 10.76
C ASN A 104 -6.29 0.86 9.56
N VAL A 105 -5.66 -0.28 9.82
CA VAL A 105 -5.20 -1.20 8.78
C VAL A 105 -5.81 -2.58 9.00
N PHE A 106 -6.42 -3.14 7.97
CA PHE A 106 -6.98 -4.49 7.98
C PHE A 106 -6.41 -5.31 6.82
N ARG A 107 -6.05 -6.55 7.11
CA ARG A 107 -5.56 -7.50 6.11
C ARG A 107 -6.23 -8.84 6.31
N ALA A 108 -6.75 -9.39 5.23
CA ALA A 108 -7.19 -10.78 5.17
C ALA A 108 -6.43 -11.51 4.08
N ASN A 109 -6.00 -12.72 4.35
CA ASN A 109 -5.33 -13.55 3.36
C ASN A 109 -5.81 -15.01 3.49
N THR A 110 -5.89 -15.68 2.37
CA THR A 110 -6.19 -17.11 2.31
C THR A 110 -5.25 -17.79 1.32
N SER A 111 -4.89 -19.01 1.63
CA SER A 111 -4.06 -19.85 0.77
C SER A 111 -4.59 -21.29 0.80
N LEU A 112 -4.83 -21.84 -0.38
CA LEU A 112 -5.23 -23.22 -0.59
C LEU A 112 -4.18 -23.90 -1.46
N ALA A 113 -3.46 -24.86 -0.93
CA ALA A 113 -2.46 -25.63 -1.67
C ALA A 113 -2.87 -27.09 -1.76
N TRP A 114 -3.04 -27.57 -2.97
CA TRP A 114 -3.50 -28.92 -3.25
C TRP A 114 -2.37 -29.75 -3.86
N LEU A 115 -1.78 -30.68 -3.08
CA LEU A 115 -0.74 -31.61 -3.48
C LEU A 115 -1.37 -32.80 -4.21
N LEU A 116 -1.60 -32.66 -5.50
CA LEU A 116 -2.25 -33.67 -6.34
C LEU A 116 -1.32 -34.82 -6.70
N ASN A 117 -0.06 -34.52 -6.94
CA ASN A 117 1.00 -35.45 -7.35
C ASN A 117 0.58 -36.42 -8.48
N LYS A 118 -0.16 -35.92 -9.45
CA LYS A 118 -0.59 -36.66 -10.65
C LYS A 118 0.45 -36.53 -11.76
N SER A 119 0.37 -37.36 -12.80
CA SER A 119 1.30 -37.32 -13.92
C SER A 119 1.41 -35.96 -14.62
N TRP A 120 0.35 -35.20 -14.63
CA TRP A 120 0.21 -33.90 -15.29
C TRP A 120 0.25 -32.69 -14.34
N ILE A 121 0.18 -32.89 -13.02
CA ILE A 121 0.23 -31.83 -12.01
C ILE A 121 0.82 -32.34 -10.71
N THR A 122 1.71 -31.57 -10.11
CA THR A 122 2.24 -31.86 -8.77
C THR A 122 1.48 -31.08 -7.71
N ASN A 123 1.30 -29.78 -7.91
CA ASN A 123 0.70 -28.88 -6.95
C ASN A 123 -0.15 -27.83 -7.65
N LEU A 124 -1.30 -27.52 -7.08
CA LEU A 124 -2.14 -26.38 -7.45
C LEU A 124 -2.29 -25.48 -6.22
N LYS A 125 -2.01 -24.19 -6.36
CA LYS A 125 -2.11 -23.26 -5.23
C LYS A 125 -2.95 -22.05 -5.61
N LEU A 126 -3.96 -21.76 -4.80
CA LEU A 126 -4.76 -20.54 -4.86
C LEU A 126 -4.39 -19.66 -3.66
N ASP A 127 -4.00 -18.43 -3.93
CA ASP A 127 -3.80 -17.40 -2.91
C ASP A 127 -4.74 -16.24 -3.17
N ALA A 128 -5.36 -15.71 -2.13
CA ALA A 128 -6.13 -14.46 -2.20
C ALA A 128 -5.83 -13.58 -1.00
N SER A 129 -5.85 -12.27 -1.19
CA SER A 129 -5.62 -11.30 -0.13
C SER A 129 -6.40 -10.02 -0.38
N VAL A 130 -6.79 -9.37 0.73
CA VAL A 130 -7.37 -8.03 0.75
C VAL A 130 -6.63 -7.22 1.79
N TYR A 131 -6.31 -5.99 1.45
CA TYR A 131 -5.71 -4.99 2.31
C TYR A 131 -6.59 -3.74 2.26
N TYR A 132 -6.95 -3.23 3.42
CA TYR A 132 -7.68 -1.99 3.57
C TYR A 132 -6.98 -1.11 4.58
N ASN A 133 -6.71 0.14 4.20
CA ASN A 133 -6.08 1.15 5.02
C ASN A 133 -7.00 2.38 5.10
N ASP A 134 -7.56 2.66 6.28
CA ASP A 134 -8.35 3.85 6.57
C ASP A 134 -7.48 4.82 7.36
N ASN A 135 -6.87 5.76 6.64
CA ASN A 135 -6.02 6.80 7.19
C ASN A 135 -6.70 8.16 7.05
N LYS A 136 -6.92 8.84 8.17
CA LYS A 136 -7.48 10.18 8.18
C LYS A 136 -6.66 11.09 9.07
N SER A 137 -6.08 12.14 8.49
CA SER A 137 -5.39 13.20 9.20
C SER A 137 -6.27 14.44 9.28
N HIS A 138 -6.31 15.05 10.44
CA HIS A 138 -6.92 16.36 10.68
C HIS A 138 -5.85 17.25 11.34
N ALA A 139 -5.38 18.25 10.60
CA ALA A 139 -4.45 19.26 11.08
C ALA A 139 -5.16 20.59 11.26
N HIS A 140 -5.13 21.11 12.48
CA HIS A 140 -5.61 22.44 12.84
C HIS A 140 -4.40 23.34 13.01
N THR A 141 -4.17 24.24 12.06
CA THR A 141 -2.93 25.00 11.95
C THR A 141 -3.22 26.51 12.00
N PRO A 142 -2.52 27.28 12.85
CA PRO A 142 -2.62 28.73 12.88
C PRO A 142 -1.82 29.34 11.70
N TYR A 143 -2.43 30.29 11.05
CA TYR A 143 -1.78 31.11 10.01
C TYR A 143 -1.76 32.57 10.43
N SER A 144 -0.64 33.24 10.14
CA SER A 144 -0.45 34.66 10.40
C SER A 144 0.29 35.28 9.23
N TYR A 145 -0.25 36.35 8.69
CA TYR A 145 0.35 37.12 7.60
C TYR A 145 0.61 38.55 8.03
N ALA A 146 1.48 39.28 7.30
CA ALA A 146 1.75 40.70 7.55
C ALA A 146 0.52 41.58 7.29
N SER A 147 -0.38 41.14 6.41
CA SER A 147 -1.68 41.74 6.09
C SER A 147 -2.60 40.71 5.51
N GLU A 148 -3.88 41.03 5.33
CA GLU A 148 -4.80 40.15 4.60
C GLU A 148 -4.21 39.78 3.23
N GLN A 149 -4.29 38.50 2.87
CA GLN A 149 -3.74 37.95 1.64
C GLN A 149 -4.83 37.69 0.61
N PRO A 150 -4.63 38.07 -0.66
CA PRO A 150 -5.53 37.62 -1.71
C PRO A 150 -5.41 36.11 -1.91
N ALA A 151 -6.54 35.40 -2.01
CA ALA A 151 -6.57 33.95 -2.13
C ALA A 151 -7.34 33.52 -3.39
N VAL A 152 -6.68 32.69 -4.20
CA VAL A 152 -7.29 32.07 -5.38
C VAL A 152 -7.42 30.57 -5.13
N HIS A 153 -8.66 30.06 -5.18
CA HIS A 153 -8.99 28.64 -5.00
C HIS A 153 -9.73 28.06 -6.21
N ALA A 154 -9.56 28.69 -7.38
CA ALA A 154 -10.24 28.28 -8.62
C ALA A 154 -9.71 26.94 -9.14
N GLU A 155 -10.60 25.98 -9.38
CA GLU A 155 -10.26 24.65 -9.86
C GLU A 155 -10.34 24.53 -11.40
N GLN A 156 -10.76 25.58 -12.08
CA GLN A 156 -10.90 25.64 -13.54
C GLN A 156 -10.11 26.78 -14.12
N GLU A 157 -9.84 26.71 -15.42
CA GLU A 157 -9.23 27.81 -16.15
C GLU A 157 -10.20 29.01 -16.27
N GLY A 158 -9.69 30.22 -16.02
CA GLY A 158 -10.49 31.45 -16.16
C GLY A 158 -10.05 32.58 -15.25
N TYR A 159 -10.83 33.65 -15.27
CA TYR A 159 -10.64 34.84 -14.44
C TYR A 159 -11.48 34.75 -13.18
N PHE A 160 -10.85 34.99 -12.05
CA PHE A 160 -11.47 34.90 -10.73
C PHE A 160 -11.12 36.12 -9.87
N ILE A 161 -12.10 36.61 -9.14
CA ILE A 161 -11.88 37.61 -8.11
C ILE A 161 -11.29 36.88 -6.90
N ALA A 162 -10.15 37.36 -6.43
CA ALA A 162 -9.50 36.80 -5.26
C ALA A 162 -10.35 37.03 -3.99
N GLY A 163 -10.49 35.97 -3.20
CA GLY A 163 -10.93 36.09 -1.82
C GLY A 163 -9.90 36.78 -0.95
N LYS A 164 -10.24 37.11 0.29
CA LYS A 164 -9.29 37.63 1.28
C LYS A 164 -9.16 36.65 2.43
N LEU A 165 -7.93 36.27 2.75
CA LEU A 165 -7.57 35.55 3.96
C LEU A 165 -7.34 36.56 5.09
N PRO A 166 -7.90 36.33 6.30
CA PRO A 166 -7.64 37.19 7.45
C PRO A 166 -6.16 37.26 7.83
N TYR A 167 -5.78 38.29 8.59
CA TYR A 167 -4.43 38.42 9.12
C TYR A 167 -4.05 37.25 10.04
N HIS A 168 -5.00 36.85 10.93
CA HIS A 168 -4.87 35.67 11.79
C HIS A 168 -6.09 34.76 11.62
N PHE A 169 -5.83 33.48 11.39
CA PHE A 169 -6.90 32.48 11.33
C PHE A 169 -6.37 31.08 11.60
N PHE A 170 -7.25 30.18 11.94
CA PHE A 170 -6.99 28.75 11.96
C PHE A 170 -7.58 28.09 10.73
N ALA A 171 -6.83 27.16 10.16
CA ALA A 171 -7.32 26.35 9.06
C ALA A 171 -7.26 24.86 9.41
N ASP A 172 -8.34 24.17 9.10
CA ASP A 172 -8.52 22.75 9.33
C ASP A 172 -8.32 21.98 8.03
N GLN A 173 -7.13 21.41 7.86
CA GLN A 173 -6.82 20.55 6.73
C GLN A 173 -7.21 19.12 7.05
N ILE A 174 -7.96 18.49 6.16
CA ILE A 174 -8.33 17.09 6.21
C ILE A 174 -7.63 16.36 5.07
N VAL A 175 -7.00 15.22 5.39
CA VAL A 175 -6.53 14.23 4.40
C VAL A 175 -7.21 12.91 4.75
N ASP A 176 -8.16 12.48 3.93
CA ASP A 176 -8.92 11.23 4.12
C ASP A 176 -8.57 10.26 3.01
N SER A 177 -7.79 9.24 3.35
CA SER A 177 -7.32 8.18 2.44
C SER A 177 -7.89 6.84 2.89
N LYS A 178 -8.57 6.14 1.99
CA LYS A 178 -9.12 4.81 2.21
C LYS A 178 -8.67 3.89 1.08
N GLU A 179 -7.47 3.37 1.23
CA GLU A 179 -6.85 2.49 0.24
C GLU A 179 -7.43 1.08 0.34
N LEU A 180 -7.79 0.52 -0.80
CA LEU A 180 -8.23 -0.87 -0.92
C LEU A 180 -7.39 -1.57 -1.99
N ASP A 181 -6.58 -2.55 -1.53
CA ASP A 181 -5.83 -3.43 -2.41
C ASP A 181 -6.36 -4.86 -2.28
N TYR A 182 -6.45 -5.55 -3.39
CA TYR A 182 -6.78 -6.96 -3.40
C TYR A 182 -6.00 -7.71 -4.45
N ALA A 183 -5.74 -8.97 -4.17
CA ALA A 183 -5.03 -9.84 -5.08
C ALA A 183 -5.58 -11.26 -5.03
N ALA A 184 -5.63 -11.90 -6.18
CA ALA A 184 -5.88 -13.32 -6.31
C ALA A 184 -4.85 -13.93 -7.26
N SER A 185 -4.37 -15.13 -6.97
CA SER A 185 -3.46 -15.84 -7.86
C SER A 185 -3.70 -17.34 -7.83
N LEU A 186 -3.66 -17.94 -9.01
CA LEU A 186 -3.66 -19.38 -9.19
C LEU A 186 -2.31 -19.80 -9.74
N LYS A 187 -1.66 -20.75 -9.06
CA LYS A 187 -0.32 -21.24 -9.40
C LYS A 187 -0.38 -22.73 -9.63
N TYR A 188 0.10 -23.14 -10.77
CA TYR A 188 0.29 -24.51 -11.18
C TYR A 188 1.77 -24.86 -11.07
N GLU A 189 2.05 -26.04 -10.57
CA GLU A 189 3.41 -26.59 -10.47
C GLU A 189 3.42 -28.04 -10.91
N TRP A 190 4.40 -28.38 -11.77
CA TRP A 190 4.63 -29.72 -12.24
C TRP A 190 6.10 -30.07 -12.11
N ASN A 191 6.39 -31.08 -11.30
CA ASN A 191 7.71 -31.57 -11.03
C ASN A 191 7.84 -33.02 -11.49
N ARG A 192 8.79 -33.31 -12.35
CA ARG A 192 9.07 -34.65 -12.84
C ARG A 192 10.54 -34.91 -13.02
N ARG A 193 10.90 -36.16 -12.83
CA ARG A 193 12.22 -36.66 -13.10
C ARG A 193 12.19 -37.71 -14.21
N PHE A 194 12.98 -37.48 -15.25
CA PHE A 194 13.13 -38.34 -16.41
C PHE A 194 14.60 -38.76 -16.50
N LYS A 195 14.92 -39.97 -16.04
CA LYS A 195 16.34 -40.42 -16.02
C LYS A 195 17.29 -39.37 -15.43
N ASN A 196 18.01 -38.67 -16.30
CA ASN A 196 19.05 -37.68 -15.94
C ASN A 196 18.52 -36.23 -15.94
N VAL A 197 17.25 -36.01 -16.23
CA VAL A 197 16.60 -34.67 -16.33
C VAL A 197 15.57 -34.54 -15.26
N THR A 198 15.62 -33.46 -14.47
CA THR A 198 14.54 -33.03 -13.59
C THR A 198 13.94 -31.76 -14.16
N SER A 199 12.66 -31.80 -14.44
CA SER A 199 11.86 -30.69 -14.96
C SER A 199 10.98 -30.12 -13.84
N ASN A 200 10.94 -28.80 -13.72
CA ASN A 200 10.07 -28.06 -12.83
C ASN A 200 9.38 -26.94 -13.63
N LEU A 201 8.16 -27.19 -14.05
CA LEU A 201 7.30 -26.21 -14.71
C LEU A 201 6.44 -25.51 -13.68
N LYS A 202 6.47 -24.18 -13.69
CA LYS A 202 5.58 -23.31 -12.93
C LYS A 202 4.82 -22.41 -13.88
N ALA A 203 3.52 -22.36 -13.73
CA ALA A 203 2.68 -21.42 -14.49
C ALA A 203 1.64 -20.79 -13.55
N GLY A 204 1.16 -19.62 -13.88
CA GLY A 204 0.14 -19.02 -13.05
C GLY A 204 -0.50 -17.79 -13.66
N VAL A 205 -1.62 -17.44 -13.07
CA VAL A 205 -2.34 -16.20 -13.30
C VAL A 205 -2.42 -15.44 -11.99
N GLN A 206 -2.26 -14.14 -12.06
CA GLN A 206 -2.42 -13.23 -10.92
C GLN A 206 -3.28 -12.05 -11.35
N TRP A 207 -4.23 -11.69 -10.52
CA TRP A 207 -5.02 -10.47 -10.62
C TRP A 207 -4.80 -9.64 -9.37
N LYS A 208 -4.57 -8.34 -9.56
CA LYS A 208 -4.44 -7.35 -8.51
C LYS A 208 -5.32 -6.16 -8.84
N GLY A 209 -5.93 -5.59 -7.83
CA GLY A 209 -6.64 -4.33 -7.93
C GLY A 209 -6.21 -3.40 -6.83
N THR A 210 -6.09 -2.11 -7.14
CA THR A 210 -5.78 -1.04 -6.19
C THR A 210 -6.63 0.18 -6.47
N GLY A 211 -7.07 0.85 -5.42
CA GLY A 211 -7.84 2.08 -5.52
C GLY A 211 -7.97 2.76 -4.17
N ASN A 212 -8.49 3.97 -4.20
CA ASN A 212 -8.72 4.76 -3.00
C ASN A 212 -10.14 5.33 -3.02
N VAL A 213 -10.91 5.08 -1.97
CA VAL A 213 -12.31 5.56 -1.83
C VAL A 213 -12.44 6.67 -0.79
N GLY A 214 -11.32 7.25 -0.37
CA GLY A 214 -11.29 8.39 0.54
C GLY A 214 -11.70 9.69 -0.13
N ASP A 215 -12.15 10.66 0.69
CA ASP A 215 -12.54 11.99 0.20
C ASP A 215 -11.34 12.79 -0.33
N GLY A 216 -10.11 12.43 0.10
CA GLY A 216 -8.86 13.06 -0.35
C GLY A 216 -8.41 14.22 0.54
N GLU A 217 -7.78 15.19 -0.09
CA GLU A 217 -7.22 16.37 0.59
C GLU A 217 -8.16 17.56 0.42
N TYR A 218 -8.58 18.16 1.52
CA TYR A 218 -9.43 19.36 1.51
C TYR A 218 -9.31 20.15 2.81
N TYR A 219 -9.72 21.41 2.79
CA TYR A 219 -9.93 22.21 3.99
C TYR A 219 -11.40 22.15 4.39
N GLN A 220 -11.67 21.98 5.69
CA GLN A 220 -13.02 21.92 6.23
C GLN A 220 -13.82 23.21 5.92
N ASN A 221 -13.14 24.36 5.99
CA ASN A 221 -13.64 25.63 5.46
C ASN A 221 -12.76 26.05 4.27
N PRO A 222 -13.23 25.88 3.01
CA PRO A 222 -12.46 26.26 1.83
C PRO A 222 -12.06 27.73 1.79
N SER A 223 -12.86 28.63 2.38
CA SER A 223 -12.56 30.07 2.43
C SER A 223 -11.36 30.42 3.33
N LEU A 224 -10.98 29.52 4.22
CA LEU A 224 -9.80 29.62 5.09
C LEU A 224 -8.64 28.74 4.62
N ALA A 225 -8.72 28.15 3.43
CA ALA A 225 -7.59 27.44 2.86
C ALA A 225 -6.46 28.44 2.51
N PRO A 226 -5.17 28.06 2.71
CA PRO A 226 -4.06 28.90 2.30
C PRO A 226 -4.12 29.27 0.82
N ASN A 227 -3.54 30.41 0.46
CA ASN A 227 -3.54 30.89 -0.91
C ASN A 227 -2.97 29.84 -1.88
N GLY A 228 -3.63 29.67 -3.02
CA GLY A 228 -3.23 28.74 -4.05
C GLY A 228 -3.58 27.27 -3.76
N TYR A 229 -4.19 26.96 -2.63
CA TYR A 229 -4.62 25.59 -2.34
C TYR A 229 -5.77 25.15 -3.25
N ARG A 230 -5.74 23.87 -3.65
CA ARG A 230 -6.82 23.19 -4.37
C ARG A 230 -7.11 21.84 -3.72
N PRO A 231 -8.39 21.47 -3.56
CA PRO A 231 -8.74 20.15 -3.05
C PRO A 231 -8.36 19.05 -4.06
N ARG A 232 -8.14 17.85 -3.56
CA ARG A 232 -7.86 16.66 -4.37
C ARG A 232 -8.68 15.49 -3.89
N SER A 233 -9.69 15.09 -4.63
CA SER A 233 -10.46 13.88 -4.34
C SER A 233 -9.70 12.63 -4.73
N TYR A 234 -9.59 11.65 -3.83
CA TYR A 234 -8.98 10.34 -4.13
C TYR A 234 -10.00 9.40 -4.76
N SER A 235 -11.27 9.48 -4.37
CA SER A 235 -12.34 8.67 -4.94
C SER A 235 -12.71 9.02 -6.39
N ALA A 236 -12.23 10.17 -6.89
CA ALA A 236 -12.41 10.56 -8.29
C ALA A 236 -11.56 9.72 -9.27
N TYR A 237 -10.55 9.02 -8.77
CA TYR A 237 -9.70 8.19 -9.61
C TYR A 237 -10.24 6.76 -9.74
N PRO A 238 -10.27 6.20 -10.95
CA PRO A 238 -10.76 4.85 -11.17
C PRO A 238 -9.81 3.81 -10.58
N TYR A 239 -10.35 2.64 -10.24
CA TYR A 239 -9.54 1.50 -9.81
C TYR A 239 -8.60 1.04 -10.92
N MET A 240 -7.39 0.70 -10.53
CA MET A 240 -6.37 0.13 -11.39
C MET A 240 -6.30 -1.38 -11.17
N HIS A 241 -6.46 -2.14 -12.24
CA HIS A 241 -6.34 -3.60 -12.23
C HIS A 241 -5.11 -4.05 -13.01
N ASN A 242 -4.40 -5.01 -12.48
CA ASN A 242 -3.28 -5.66 -13.16
C ASN A 242 -3.54 -7.16 -13.24
N VAL A 243 -3.54 -7.69 -14.45
CA VAL A 243 -3.60 -9.15 -14.73
C VAL A 243 -2.24 -9.59 -15.26
N SER A 244 -1.67 -10.62 -14.65
CA SER A 244 -0.40 -11.20 -15.06
C SER A 244 -0.58 -12.68 -15.38
N LEU A 245 0.03 -13.11 -16.48
CA LEU A 245 0.21 -14.52 -16.83
C LEU A 245 1.70 -14.81 -16.86
N TYR A 246 2.11 -15.92 -16.28
CA TYR A 246 3.51 -16.34 -16.34
C TYR A 246 3.65 -17.84 -16.51
N ALA A 247 4.75 -18.22 -17.15
CA ALA A 247 5.22 -19.60 -17.21
C ALA A 247 6.75 -19.61 -17.08
N GLU A 248 7.28 -20.55 -16.30
CA GLU A 248 8.70 -20.74 -16.07
C GLU A 248 9.02 -22.22 -16.04
N GLU A 249 9.96 -22.65 -16.85
CA GLU A 249 10.49 -24.00 -16.86
C GLU A 249 11.92 -23.99 -16.33
N SER A 250 12.20 -24.86 -15.38
CA SER A 250 13.54 -25.10 -14.84
C SER A 250 13.96 -26.55 -15.09
N LEU A 251 14.97 -26.75 -15.89
CA LEU A 251 15.55 -28.04 -16.19
C LEU A 251 16.86 -28.23 -15.43
N SER A 252 17.02 -29.37 -14.76
CA SER A 252 18.30 -29.80 -14.19
C SER A 252 18.71 -31.08 -14.88
N VAL A 253 19.83 -31.02 -15.59
CA VAL A 253 20.35 -32.12 -16.41
C VAL A 253 21.70 -32.61 -15.83
N ALA A 254 21.76 -33.87 -15.47
CA ALA A 254 23.03 -34.50 -15.10
C ALA A 254 23.81 -34.87 -16.37
N VAL A 255 25.01 -34.31 -16.55
CA VAL A 255 25.90 -34.54 -17.69
C VAL A 255 27.20 -35.14 -17.16
N GLY A 256 27.29 -36.46 -17.14
CA GLY A 256 28.39 -37.17 -16.48
C GLY A 256 28.40 -36.87 -14.99
N SER A 257 29.57 -36.39 -14.49
CA SER A 257 29.73 -35.93 -13.11
C SER A 257 29.34 -34.49 -12.87
N THR A 258 28.83 -33.77 -13.89
CA THR A 258 28.48 -32.36 -13.82
C THR A 258 26.97 -32.14 -13.82
N MET A 259 26.51 -30.95 -13.41
CA MET A 259 25.08 -30.57 -13.37
C MET A 259 24.88 -29.30 -14.17
N LEU A 260 24.03 -29.37 -15.20
CA LEU A 260 23.57 -28.22 -15.95
C LEU A 260 22.14 -27.85 -15.50
N ARG A 261 21.93 -26.60 -15.12
CA ARG A 261 20.60 -26.05 -14.81
C ARG A 261 20.27 -24.96 -15.81
N LEU A 262 19.10 -25.10 -16.47
CA LEU A 262 18.57 -24.13 -17.42
C LEU A 262 17.24 -23.64 -16.87
N MET A 263 16.98 -22.36 -17.00
CA MET A 263 15.68 -21.76 -16.64
C MET A 263 15.27 -20.83 -17.77
N ALA A 264 14.07 -21.02 -18.29
CA ALA A 264 13.41 -20.12 -19.23
C ALA A 264 12.06 -19.70 -18.66
N GLY A 265 11.75 -18.43 -18.72
CA GLY A 265 10.51 -17.89 -18.22
C GLY A 265 9.95 -16.77 -19.09
N LEU A 266 8.65 -16.66 -19.13
CA LEU A 266 7.92 -15.61 -19.78
C LEU A 266 6.84 -15.08 -18.85
N ARG A 267 6.74 -13.76 -18.73
CA ARG A 267 5.69 -13.08 -18.00
C ARG A 267 5.06 -12.01 -18.88
N TRP A 268 3.75 -12.07 -18.97
CA TRP A 268 2.92 -11.04 -19.57
C TRP A 268 2.11 -10.35 -18.48
N GLU A 269 2.07 -9.03 -18.51
CA GLU A 269 1.28 -8.22 -17.60
C GLU A 269 0.44 -7.23 -18.38
N ASN A 270 -0.78 -7.04 -17.96
CA ASN A 270 -1.68 -6.05 -18.53
C ASN A 270 -2.31 -5.20 -17.42
N LEU A 271 -2.21 -3.90 -17.60
CA LEU A 271 -2.81 -2.90 -16.73
C LEU A 271 -4.12 -2.42 -17.33
N PHE A 272 -5.19 -2.48 -16.57
CA PHE A 272 -6.51 -2.00 -16.93
C PHE A 272 -6.91 -0.84 -16.03
N ILE A 273 -7.28 0.29 -16.65
CA ILE A 273 -7.86 1.43 -15.97
C ILE A 273 -9.06 1.86 -16.77
N SER A 274 -10.23 1.33 -16.42
CA SER A 274 -11.48 1.49 -17.16
C SER A 274 -11.81 2.96 -17.43
N GLY A 275 -12.21 3.27 -18.67
CA GLY A 275 -12.63 4.60 -19.06
C GLY A 275 -11.48 5.59 -19.30
N THR A 276 -10.23 5.12 -19.43
CA THR A 276 -9.06 5.97 -19.64
C THR A 276 -8.27 5.53 -20.88
N GLN A 277 -7.37 6.40 -21.34
CA GLN A 277 -6.41 6.05 -22.41
C GLN A 277 -5.43 4.93 -22.03
N TYR A 278 -5.36 4.58 -20.74
CA TYR A 278 -4.46 3.58 -20.16
C TYR A 278 -5.10 2.19 -20.03
N ASP A 279 -6.23 1.95 -20.70
CA ASP A 279 -6.99 0.71 -20.61
C ASP A 279 -6.26 -0.52 -21.17
N LYS A 280 -5.11 -0.36 -21.84
CA LYS A 280 -4.39 -1.45 -22.52
C LYS A 280 -2.87 -1.33 -22.45
N LEU A 281 -2.35 -0.99 -21.30
CA LEU A 281 -0.90 -1.03 -21.09
C LEU A 281 -0.46 -2.47 -20.80
N ASN A 282 0.32 -3.05 -21.69
CA ASN A 282 0.83 -4.39 -21.48
C ASN A 282 2.34 -4.48 -21.65
N THR A 283 2.94 -5.45 -20.97
CA THR A 283 4.37 -5.72 -21.01
C THR A 283 4.63 -7.21 -21.20
N LEU A 284 5.76 -7.55 -21.79
CA LEU A 284 6.23 -8.92 -21.97
C LEU A 284 7.67 -9.04 -21.50
N SER A 285 7.91 -9.83 -20.47
CA SER A 285 9.19 -9.97 -19.80
C SER A 285 9.74 -11.39 -19.95
N PRO A 286 10.48 -11.70 -21.05
CA PRO A 286 11.20 -12.95 -21.19
C PRO A 286 12.47 -12.96 -20.33
N ARG A 287 12.85 -14.14 -19.82
CA ARG A 287 14.09 -14.36 -19.08
C ARG A 287 14.64 -15.74 -19.34
N PHE A 288 15.96 -15.82 -19.36
CA PHE A 288 16.70 -17.04 -19.49
C PHE A 288 17.91 -17.04 -18.55
N ASN A 289 18.14 -18.14 -17.86
CA ASN A 289 19.32 -18.33 -17.02
C ASN A 289 19.90 -19.73 -17.25
N ALA A 290 21.22 -19.81 -17.22
CA ALA A 290 21.95 -21.06 -17.28
C ALA A 290 22.99 -21.11 -16.16
N ARG A 291 23.14 -22.26 -15.54
CA ARG A 291 24.21 -22.53 -14.57
C ARG A 291 24.79 -23.93 -14.84
N TRP A 292 26.06 -23.98 -15.09
CA TRP A 292 26.79 -25.22 -15.25
C TRP A 292 27.73 -25.43 -14.07
N GLN A 293 27.46 -26.40 -13.26
CA GLN A 293 28.31 -26.83 -12.14
C GLN A 293 29.30 -27.86 -12.68
N LEU A 294 30.54 -27.46 -12.89
CA LEU A 294 31.61 -28.30 -13.45
C LEU A 294 32.15 -29.27 -12.39
N ASN A 295 32.32 -28.79 -11.17
CA ASN A 295 32.72 -29.57 -9.99
C ASN A 295 32.24 -28.88 -8.72
N GLU A 296 32.64 -29.38 -7.53
CA GLU A 296 32.20 -28.81 -6.25
C GLU A 296 32.59 -27.33 -6.06
N ASN A 297 33.69 -26.90 -6.69
CA ASN A 297 34.28 -25.58 -6.49
C ASN A 297 34.01 -24.60 -7.64
N ILE A 298 33.69 -25.10 -8.84
CA ILE A 298 33.57 -24.27 -10.06
C ILE A 298 32.17 -24.35 -10.65
N ALA A 299 31.54 -23.19 -10.83
CA ALA A 299 30.30 -23.05 -11.56
C ALA A 299 30.34 -21.85 -12.51
N ILE A 300 29.89 -22.05 -13.74
CA ILE A 300 29.71 -21.02 -14.74
C ILE A 300 28.22 -20.62 -14.75
N ARG A 301 27.95 -19.33 -14.78
CA ARG A 301 26.58 -18.81 -14.80
C ARG A 301 26.44 -17.74 -15.88
N GLY A 302 25.31 -17.72 -16.57
CA GLY A 302 24.94 -16.70 -17.49
C GLY A 302 23.42 -16.48 -17.45
N GLY A 303 22.98 -15.26 -17.71
CA GLY A 303 21.56 -14.95 -17.75
C GLY A 303 21.29 -13.77 -18.66
N TRP A 304 20.12 -13.79 -19.25
CA TRP A 304 19.58 -12.71 -20.04
C TRP A 304 18.08 -12.55 -19.73
N GLY A 305 17.62 -11.31 -19.74
CA GLY A 305 16.19 -11.05 -19.56
C GLY A 305 15.83 -9.59 -19.88
N VAL A 306 14.60 -9.41 -20.25
CA VAL A 306 13.96 -8.11 -20.38
C VAL A 306 13.04 -7.90 -19.19
N THR A 307 13.16 -6.75 -18.54
CA THR A 307 12.27 -6.36 -17.44
C THR A 307 11.66 -5.02 -17.80
N GLU A 308 10.37 -5.01 -17.88
CA GLU A 308 9.58 -3.80 -18.07
C GLU A 308 8.81 -3.50 -16.79
N LYS A 309 8.61 -2.23 -16.49
CA LYS A 309 7.86 -1.79 -15.32
C LYS A 309 6.64 -1.02 -15.80
N LEU A 310 5.47 -1.49 -15.44
CA LEU A 310 4.24 -0.74 -15.63
C LEU A 310 4.27 0.56 -14.80
N PRO A 311 3.74 1.66 -15.32
CA PRO A 311 3.68 2.92 -14.60
C PRO A 311 2.87 2.77 -13.31
N SER A 312 3.28 3.50 -12.28
CA SER A 312 2.53 3.56 -11.02
C SER A 312 1.32 4.49 -11.16
N TYR A 313 0.37 4.33 -10.26
CA TYR A 313 -0.81 5.19 -10.18
C TYR A 313 -0.47 6.69 -10.14
N TYR A 314 0.56 7.04 -9.37
CA TYR A 314 1.04 8.42 -9.27
C TYR A 314 1.56 9.01 -10.60
N VAL A 315 2.18 8.17 -11.43
CA VAL A 315 2.68 8.58 -12.76
C VAL A 315 1.53 8.75 -13.76
N LEU A 316 0.50 7.88 -13.67
CA LEU A 316 -0.66 7.94 -14.56
C LEU A 316 -1.60 9.10 -14.23
N TYR A 317 -1.70 9.44 -12.94
CA TYR A 317 -2.56 10.50 -12.42
C TYR A 317 -1.75 11.49 -11.57
N PRO A 318 -0.86 12.28 -12.21
CA PRO A 318 -0.11 13.30 -11.50
C PRO A 318 -1.07 14.34 -10.92
N ARG A 319 -0.63 15.01 -9.86
CA ARG A 319 -1.38 16.13 -9.29
C ARG A 319 -1.52 17.22 -10.34
N GLN A 320 -2.72 17.75 -10.48
CA GLN A 320 -2.93 18.96 -11.27
C GLN A 320 -2.36 20.15 -10.51
N GLU A 321 -1.50 20.93 -11.16
CA GLU A 321 -0.93 22.16 -10.64
C GLU A 321 -1.67 23.35 -11.24
N TYR A 322 -1.57 24.50 -10.59
CA TYR A 322 -2.28 25.72 -11.00
C TYR A 322 -1.31 26.88 -11.03
N ARG A 323 -1.38 27.66 -12.08
CA ARG A 323 -0.66 28.91 -12.22
C ARG A 323 -1.67 30.05 -12.08
N ASP A 324 -1.57 30.79 -10.97
CA ASP A 324 -2.42 31.95 -10.70
C ASP A 324 -1.65 33.21 -11.04
N ILE A 325 -2.10 33.93 -12.07
CA ILE A 325 -1.48 35.15 -12.59
C ILE A 325 -2.36 36.34 -12.24
N GLN A 326 -1.86 37.24 -11.43
CA GLN A 326 -2.58 38.50 -11.15
C GLN A 326 -2.66 39.32 -12.43
N THR A 327 -3.86 39.62 -12.89
CA THR A 327 -4.14 40.40 -14.09
C THR A 327 -4.62 41.81 -13.77
N PHE A 328 -5.21 41.98 -12.60
CA PHE A 328 -5.70 43.27 -12.14
C PHE A 328 -5.59 43.40 -10.62
N GLY A 329 -5.30 44.59 -10.13
CA GLY A 329 -5.29 44.91 -8.72
C GLY A 329 -5.56 46.39 -8.51
N VAL A 330 -6.49 46.70 -7.59
CA VAL A 330 -6.81 48.07 -7.20
C VAL A 330 -6.96 48.16 -5.70
N SER A 331 -6.41 49.20 -5.11
CA SER A 331 -6.64 49.55 -3.71
C SER A 331 -7.52 50.81 -3.66
N TYR A 332 -8.63 50.72 -2.96
CA TYR A 332 -9.60 51.81 -2.82
C TYR A 332 -9.32 52.70 -1.61
N ASN A 333 -8.85 52.10 -0.53
CA ASN A 333 -8.46 52.78 0.71
C ASN A 333 -7.36 51.94 1.36
N ASN A 334 -6.80 52.42 2.47
CA ASN A 334 -5.72 51.72 3.19
C ASN A 334 -6.03 50.27 3.59
N ASN A 335 -7.29 49.86 3.57
CA ASN A 335 -7.72 48.53 4.00
C ASN A 335 -8.59 47.80 2.98
N GLU A 336 -8.89 48.37 1.82
CA GLU A 336 -9.73 47.73 0.80
C GLU A 336 -8.99 47.63 -0.52
N SER A 337 -8.81 46.42 -0.98
CA SER A 337 -8.24 46.09 -2.27
C SER A 337 -9.01 44.95 -2.94
N ALA A 338 -9.07 45.01 -4.25
CA ALA A 338 -9.64 43.95 -5.08
C ALA A 338 -8.60 43.46 -6.07
N TYR A 339 -8.53 42.17 -6.25
CA TYR A 339 -7.58 41.52 -7.15
C TYR A 339 -8.33 40.56 -8.07
N VAL A 340 -7.91 40.52 -9.33
CA VAL A 340 -8.37 39.53 -10.31
C VAL A 340 -7.19 38.70 -10.76
N TYR A 341 -7.36 37.40 -10.75
CA TYR A 341 -6.39 36.44 -11.20
C TYR A 341 -6.91 35.64 -12.39
N TYR A 342 -6.04 35.35 -13.31
CA TYR A 342 -6.23 34.30 -14.30
C TYR A 342 -5.61 33.03 -13.77
N SER A 343 -6.44 32.01 -13.52
CA SER A 343 -6.00 30.71 -13.07
C SER A 343 -5.89 29.77 -14.26
N GLN A 344 -4.75 29.10 -14.41
CA GLN A 344 -4.49 28.15 -15.48
C GLN A 344 -4.06 26.80 -14.87
N PRO A 345 -4.89 25.76 -14.98
CA PRO A 345 -4.48 24.42 -14.62
C PRO A 345 -3.47 23.85 -15.61
N TYR A 346 -2.47 23.11 -15.11
CA TYR A 346 -1.51 22.39 -15.94
C TYR A 346 -1.09 21.08 -15.25
N THR A 347 -0.58 20.13 -16.03
CA THR A 347 -0.09 18.87 -15.53
C THR A 347 1.38 18.74 -15.90
N LEU A 348 2.23 18.44 -14.93
CA LEU A 348 3.63 18.09 -15.19
C LEU A 348 3.66 16.67 -15.76
N LEU A 349 4.08 16.55 -17.02
CA LEU A 349 4.30 15.27 -17.70
C LEU A 349 5.70 14.74 -17.44
#